data_51f9dba891dfa71bed2b857a9b061d09
#
_entry.id   51f9dba891dfa71bed2b857a9b061d09
#
_cell.length_a   1.000
_cell.length_b   1.000
_cell.length_c   1.000
_cell.angle_alpha   90.00
_cell.angle_beta   90.00
_cell.angle_gamma   90.00
#
_symmetry.space_group_name_H-M   'P 1'
#
loop_
_entity.id
_entity.type
_entity.pdbx_description
1 polymer ?
#
loop_
_entity_poly.entity_id
_entity_poly.type
_entity_poly.pdbx_seq_one_letter_code
_entity_poly.pdbx_strand_id
1 'polypeptide(L)'
;MRRLFASLLCAVALQAGCSEALTWRAVNHMIAADYPDVTALTTDSLAAQLADSTSPTPVLLDARSPDEYAVSHLRGARRVSPSADAYPALDTLASDAPIVVYCSVGYRSAGVVQALQTQGFSRVYNLKGSIFRWANEGRPVYRNGKPVSAVHPYDASWGQLLTDSLRASPSSESL
;
A
#
# COMPACT_ATOMS: atom_id res chain seq x y z
N MET A 1 30.81 4.29 -34.36
CA MET A 1 30.44 5.02 -33.14
C MET A 1 28.92 4.90 -32.72
N ARG A 2 27.99 4.68 -33.65
CA ARG A 2 26.52 4.58 -33.34
C ARG A 2 26.08 3.33 -32.57
N ARG A 3 26.82 2.23 -32.64
CA ARG A 3 26.43 0.94 -31.99
C ARG A 3 26.82 0.82 -30.50
N LEU A 4 27.80 1.58 -30.04
CA LEU A 4 28.24 1.55 -28.64
C LEU A 4 27.30 2.32 -27.69
N PHE A 5 26.63 3.39 -28.19
CA PHE A 5 25.66 4.15 -27.38
C PHE A 5 24.36 3.40 -27.11
N ALA A 6 23.89 2.59 -28.06
CA ALA A 6 22.67 1.80 -27.88
C ALA A 6 22.84 0.69 -26.83
N SER A 7 24.04 0.08 -26.77
CA SER A 7 24.35 -0.96 -25.79
C SER A 7 24.45 -0.41 -24.35
N LEU A 8 24.95 0.82 -24.19
CA LEU A 8 25.10 1.45 -22.86
C LEU A 8 23.75 1.86 -22.27
N LEU A 9 22.83 2.39 -23.09
CA LEU A 9 21.47 2.74 -22.67
C LEU A 9 20.64 1.52 -22.24
N CYS A 10 20.80 0.40 -22.93
CA CYS A 10 20.10 -0.84 -22.58
C CYS A 10 20.62 -1.43 -21.26
N ALA A 11 21.94 -1.32 -20.98
CA ALA A 11 22.52 -1.83 -19.72
C ALA A 11 22.09 -1.01 -18.50
N VAL A 12 21.97 0.32 -18.63
CA VAL A 12 21.50 1.20 -17.53
C VAL A 12 20.02 0.95 -17.20
N ALA A 13 19.17 0.75 -18.22
CA ALA A 13 17.76 0.45 -17.99
C ALA A 13 17.54 -0.92 -17.32
N LEU A 14 18.37 -1.93 -17.64
CA LEU A 14 18.31 -3.24 -16.97
C LEU A 14 18.74 -3.17 -15.50
N GLN A 15 19.70 -2.34 -15.15
CA GLN A 15 20.19 -2.22 -13.77
C GLN A 15 19.17 -1.56 -12.85
N ALA A 16 18.46 -0.53 -13.30
CA ALA A 16 17.40 0.12 -12.53
C ALA A 16 16.25 -0.83 -12.23
N GLY A 17 15.81 -1.63 -13.21
CA GLY A 17 14.76 -2.61 -13.04
C GLY A 17 15.13 -3.77 -12.09
N CYS A 18 16.40 -4.20 -12.09
CA CYS A 18 16.88 -5.25 -11.18
C CYS A 18 16.93 -4.79 -9.71
N SER A 19 17.31 -3.54 -9.46
CA SER A 19 17.38 -2.98 -8.09
C SER A 19 16.00 -2.87 -7.45
N GLU A 20 15.00 -2.35 -8.19
CA GLU A 20 13.63 -2.22 -7.70
C GLU A 20 12.98 -3.60 -7.44
N ALA A 21 13.17 -4.54 -8.34
CA ALA A 21 12.66 -5.90 -8.19
C ALA A 21 13.26 -6.61 -6.97
N LEU A 22 14.54 -6.40 -6.67
CA LEU A 22 15.20 -6.95 -5.48
C LEU A 22 14.64 -6.34 -4.19
N THR A 23 14.36 -5.06 -4.16
CA THR A 23 13.83 -4.39 -2.96
C THR A 23 12.39 -4.81 -2.66
N TRP A 24 11.49 -4.88 -3.64
CA TRP A 24 10.14 -5.42 -3.46
C TRP A 24 10.17 -6.91 -3.08
N ARG A 25 11.12 -7.68 -3.59
CA ARG A 25 11.31 -9.08 -3.19
C ARG A 25 11.71 -9.17 -1.72
N ALA A 26 12.62 -8.32 -1.25
CA ALA A 26 13.04 -8.28 0.15
C ALA A 26 11.86 -7.93 1.08
N VAL A 27 11.08 -6.91 0.74
CA VAL A 27 9.86 -6.53 1.50
C VAL A 27 8.87 -7.69 1.58
N ASN A 28 8.57 -8.31 0.43
CA ASN A 28 7.63 -9.43 0.40
C ASN A 28 8.14 -10.65 1.20
N HIS A 29 9.44 -10.91 1.16
CA HIS A 29 10.06 -11.99 1.94
C HIS A 29 9.97 -11.72 3.44
N MET A 30 10.26 -10.49 3.87
CA MET A 30 10.14 -10.07 5.28
C MET A 30 8.70 -10.21 5.78
N ILE A 31 7.70 -9.76 5.00
CA ILE A 31 6.29 -9.91 5.35
C ILE A 31 5.91 -11.39 5.46
N ALA A 32 6.32 -12.22 4.51
CA ALA A 32 5.99 -13.65 4.52
C ALA A 32 6.67 -14.41 5.67
N ALA A 33 7.86 -13.97 6.11
CA ALA A 33 8.57 -14.56 7.25
C ALA A 33 7.91 -14.20 8.58
N ASP A 34 7.52 -12.93 8.77
CA ASP A 34 6.96 -12.45 10.05
C ASP A 34 5.45 -12.71 10.16
N TYR A 35 4.74 -12.81 9.02
CA TYR A 35 3.29 -12.98 8.94
C TYR A 35 2.89 -14.08 7.95
N PRO A 36 3.28 -15.35 8.19
CA PRO A 36 3.10 -16.45 7.23
C PRO A 36 1.63 -16.77 6.91
N ASP A 37 0.71 -16.52 7.84
CA ASP A 37 -0.72 -16.81 7.70
C ASP A 37 -1.52 -15.66 7.09
N VAL A 38 -0.87 -14.53 6.78
CA VAL A 38 -1.53 -13.35 6.21
C VAL A 38 -1.69 -13.50 4.70
N THR A 39 -2.95 -13.55 4.25
CA THR A 39 -3.27 -13.62 2.83
C THR A 39 -3.05 -12.27 2.14
N ALA A 40 -2.22 -12.27 1.10
CA ALA A 40 -1.97 -11.07 0.29
C ALA A 40 -2.99 -10.96 -0.86
N LEU A 41 -3.48 -9.73 -1.11
CA LEU A 41 -4.31 -9.36 -2.26
C LEU A 41 -3.50 -8.44 -3.19
N THR A 42 -3.49 -8.68 -4.49
CA THR A 42 -2.79 -7.79 -5.44
C THR A 42 -3.55 -6.48 -5.66
N THR A 43 -2.85 -5.44 -6.10
CA THR A 43 -3.47 -4.16 -6.49
C THR A 43 -4.44 -4.31 -7.65
N ASP A 44 -4.15 -5.20 -8.61
CA ASP A 44 -5.06 -5.53 -9.72
C ASP A 44 -6.36 -6.17 -9.21
N SER A 45 -6.24 -7.15 -8.29
CA SER A 45 -7.42 -7.81 -7.71
C SER A 45 -8.27 -6.83 -6.91
N LEU A 46 -7.65 -5.93 -6.14
CA LEU A 46 -8.39 -4.88 -5.43
C LEU A 46 -9.08 -3.93 -6.41
N ALA A 47 -8.38 -3.49 -7.47
CA ALA A 47 -8.95 -2.59 -8.47
C ALA A 47 -10.17 -3.22 -9.17
N ALA A 48 -10.09 -4.52 -9.50
CA ALA A 48 -11.21 -5.27 -10.07
C ALA A 48 -12.40 -5.34 -9.10
N GLN A 49 -12.16 -5.64 -7.80
CA GLN A 49 -13.21 -5.68 -6.79
C GLN A 49 -13.88 -4.32 -6.57
N LEU A 50 -13.11 -3.22 -6.63
CA LEU A 50 -13.65 -1.87 -6.48
C LEU A 50 -14.45 -1.40 -7.71
N ALA A 51 -14.20 -1.98 -8.87
CA ALA A 51 -14.94 -1.70 -10.10
C ALA A 51 -16.19 -2.58 -10.26
N ASP A 52 -16.27 -3.68 -9.55
CA ASP A 52 -17.41 -4.62 -9.61
C ASP A 52 -18.55 -4.12 -8.71
N SER A 53 -19.63 -3.63 -9.34
CA SER A 53 -20.84 -3.21 -8.65
C SER A 53 -21.78 -4.35 -8.23
N THR A 54 -21.46 -5.59 -8.62
CA THR A 54 -22.30 -6.78 -8.33
C THR A 54 -21.89 -7.49 -7.03
N SER A 55 -20.68 -7.23 -6.56
CA SER A 55 -20.12 -7.83 -5.34
C SER A 55 -20.05 -6.80 -4.19
N PRO A 56 -20.08 -7.25 -2.92
CA PRO A 56 -19.86 -6.34 -1.79
C PRO A 56 -18.51 -5.63 -1.90
N THR A 57 -18.53 -4.29 -1.88
CA THR A 57 -17.31 -3.48 -1.86
C THR A 57 -16.52 -3.75 -0.58
N PRO A 58 -15.21 -4.08 -0.66
CA PRO A 58 -14.40 -4.32 0.52
C PRO A 58 -14.24 -3.06 1.38
N VAL A 59 -14.22 -3.24 2.69
CA VAL A 59 -13.85 -2.19 3.64
C VAL A 59 -12.34 -1.96 3.52
N LEU A 60 -11.93 -0.73 3.23
CA LEU A 60 -10.52 -0.37 3.11
C LEU A 60 -10.02 0.23 4.42
N LEU A 61 -8.93 -0.32 4.96
CA LEU A 61 -8.28 0.17 6.18
C LEU A 61 -6.87 0.64 5.88
N ASP A 62 -6.57 1.88 6.27
CA ASP A 62 -5.24 2.49 6.15
C ASP A 62 -4.52 2.41 7.49
N ALA A 63 -3.48 1.57 7.58
CA ALA A 63 -2.66 1.36 8.77
C ALA A 63 -1.46 2.33 8.84
N ARG A 64 -1.56 3.51 8.24
CA ARG A 64 -0.53 4.55 8.28
C ARG A 64 -0.80 5.59 9.38
N SER A 65 0.19 6.48 9.59
CA SER A 65 0.05 7.60 10.51
C SER A 65 -1.02 8.61 10.04
N PRO A 66 -1.51 9.49 10.95
CA PRO A 66 -2.39 10.59 10.55
C PRO A 66 -1.81 11.46 9.44
N ASP A 67 -0.52 11.79 9.52
CA ASP A 67 0.16 12.66 8.55
C ASP A 67 0.27 11.99 7.17
N GLU A 68 0.61 10.70 7.12
CA GLU A 68 0.62 9.94 5.89
C GLU A 68 -0.78 9.89 5.23
N TYR A 69 -1.82 9.65 6.03
CA TYR A 69 -3.20 9.60 5.57
C TYR A 69 -3.69 10.97 5.08
N ALA A 70 -3.29 12.06 5.76
CA ALA A 70 -3.67 13.43 5.39
C ALA A 70 -3.08 13.86 4.03
N VAL A 71 -1.91 13.33 3.64
CA VAL A 71 -1.35 13.58 2.30
C VAL A 71 -2.23 12.97 1.22
N SER A 72 -2.53 11.69 1.32
CA SER A 72 -3.47 10.98 0.44
C SER A 72 -3.77 9.57 0.96
N HIS A 73 -4.90 9.00 0.52
CA HIS A 73 -5.36 7.65 0.88
C HIS A 73 -6.17 7.05 -0.27
N LEU A 74 -6.50 5.76 -0.22
CA LEU A 74 -7.42 5.14 -1.16
C LEU A 74 -8.86 5.66 -0.90
N ARG A 75 -9.66 5.80 -1.94
CA ARG A 75 -11.03 6.32 -1.82
C ARG A 75 -11.84 5.52 -0.80
N GLY A 76 -12.43 6.21 0.17
CA GLY A 76 -13.27 5.60 1.20
C GLY A 76 -12.53 4.81 2.28
N ALA A 77 -11.20 4.79 2.26
CA ALA A 77 -10.43 4.13 3.30
C ALA A 77 -10.62 4.81 4.66
N ARG A 78 -10.68 4.00 5.70
CA ARG A 78 -10.70 4.43 7.11
C ARG A 78 -9.33 4.21 7.72
N ARG A 79 -8.80 5.20 8.41
CA ARG A 79 -7.52 5.05 9.10
C ARG A 79 -7.69 4.23 10.38
N VAL A 80 -6.76 3.30 10.61
CA VAL A 80 -6.65 2.53 11.85
C VAL A 80 -5.22 2.65 12.39
N SER A 81 -5.05 2.51 13.70
CA SER A 81 -3.72 2.45 14.30
C SER A 81 -3.17 1.02 14.20
N PRO A 82 -1.96 0.80 13.69
CA PRO A 82 -1.36 -0.54 13.65
C PRO A 82 -1.04 -1.12 15.04
N SER A 83 -1.01 -0.27 16.07
CA SER A 83 -0.77 -0.66 17.46
C SER A 83 -2.03 -0.66 18.33
N ALA A 84 -3.22 -0.64 17.73
CA ALA A 84 -4.47 -0.71 18.48
C ALA A 84 -4.75 -2.13 18.95
N ASP A 85 -5.17 -2.27 20.20
CA ASP A 85 -5.60 -3.55 20.78
C ASP A 85 -6.99 -3.97 20.26
N ALA A 86 -7.80 -3.02 19.80
CA ALA A 86 -9.13 -3.22 19.25
C ALA A 86 -9.47 -2.19 18.17
N TYR A 87 -10.42 -2.54 17.31
CA TYR A 87 -10.88 -1.69 16.22
C TYR A 87 -12.40 -1.43 16.31
N PRO A 88 -12.87 -0.59 17.26
CA PRO A 88 -14.31 -0.39 17.50
C PRO A 88 -15.10 0.05 16.27
N ALA A 89 -14.43 0.73 15.32
CA ALA A 89 -15.05 1.12 14.04
C ALA A 89 -15.48 -0.08 13.18
N LEU A 90 -15.09 -1.31 13.54
CA LEU A 90 -15.40 -2.55 12.83
C LEU A 90 -16.41 -3.43 13.59
N ASP A 91 -16.79 -3.09 14.82
CA ASP A 91 -17.68 -3.92 15.67
C ASP A 91 -19.07 -4.17 15.05
N THR A 92 -19.48 -3.33 14.11
CA THR A 92 -20.75 -3.47 13.39
C THR A 92 -20.63 -4.30 12.10
N LEU A 93 -19.43 -4.72 11.72
CA LEU A 93 -19.22 -5.52 10.52
C LEU A 93 -19.49 -7.00 10.79
N ALA A 94 -20.04 -7.68 9.80
CA ALA A 94 -20.11 -9.14 9.83
C ALA A 94 -18.69 -9.74 9.81
N SER A 95 -18.48 -10.85 10.50
CA SER A 95 -17.17 -11.51 10.60
C SER A 95 -16.63 -12.01 9.25
N ASP A 96 -17.49 -12.15 8.26
CA ASP A 96 -17.17 -12.51 6.87
C ASP A 96 -17.14 -11.31 5.90
N ALA A 97 -17.27 -10.09 6.41
CA ALA A 97 -17.14 -8.88 5.57
C ALA A 97 -15.74 -8.83 4.92
N PRO A 98 -15.64 -8.53 3.62
CA PRO A 98 -14.35 -8.40 2.97
C PRO A 98 -13.63 -7.13 3.45
N ILE A 99 -12.44 -7.30 4.01
CA ILE A 99 -11.61 -6.20 4.53
C ILE A 99 -10.26 -6.26 3.82
N VAL A 100 -9.80 -5.12 3.32
CA VAL A 100 -8.44 -4.97 2.76
C VAL A 100 -7.70 -3.92 3.55
N VAL A 101 -6.57 -4.32 4.14
CA VAL A 101 -5.70 -3.43 4.91
C VAL A 101 -4.47 -3.08 4.09
N TYR A 102 -4.06 -1.82 4.13
CA TYR A 102 -2.84 -1.36 3.48
C TYR A 102 -2.06 -0.38 4.36
N CYS A 103 -0.77 -0.22 4.06
CA CYS A 103 0.06 0.85 4.61
C CYS A 103 0.91 1.49 3.49
N SER A 104 2.18 1.80 3.70
CA SER A 104 3.07 2.29 2.64
C SER A 104 3.50 1.15 1.70
N VAL A 105 4.02 0.03 2.25
CA VAL A 105 4.60 -1.10 1.49
C VAL A 105 3.99 -2.48 1.83
N GLY A 106 3.22 -2.60 2.94
CA GLY A 106 2.52 -3.82 3.32
C GLY A 106 2.95 -4.44 4.66
N TYR A 107 3.98 -3.94 5.33
CA TYR A 107 4.47 -4.55 6.57
C TYR A 107 3.57 -4.24 7.79
N ARG A 108 3.30 -2.96 8.07
CA ARG A 108 2.41 -2.56 9.18
C ARG A 108 1.00 -3.12 9.02
N SER A 109 0.50 -3.13 7.79
CA SER A 109 -0.82 -3.66 7.48
C SER A 109 -0.93 -5.18 7.66
N ALA A 110 0.16 -5.94 7.46
CA ALA A 110 0.17 -7.38 7.74
C ALA A 110 -0.11 -7.67 9.22
N GLY A 111 0.49 -6.90 10.15
CA GLY A 111 0.21 -7.02 11.58
C GLY A 111 -1.26 -6.73 11.93
N VAL A 112 -1.86 -5.71 11.29
CA VAL A 112 -3.30 -5.41 11.46
C VAL A 112 -4.17 -6.55 10.92
N VAL A 113 -3.84 -7.13 9.76
CA VAL A 113 -4.56 -8.30 9.22
C VAL A 113 -4.52 -9.46 10.21
N GLN A 114 -3.35 -9.79 10.75
CA GLN A 114 -3.21 -10.86 11.75
C GLN A 114 -4.05 -10.58 13.01
N ALA A 115 -4.05 -9.34 13.50
CA ALA A 115 -4.87 -8.94 14.65
C ALA A 115 -6.38 -9.10 14.37
N LEU A 116 -6.85 -8.68 13.20
CA LEU A 116 -8.24 -8.82 12.79
C LEU A 116 -8.65 -10.29 12.60
N GLN A 117 -7.77 -11.13 12.06
CA GLN A 117 -8.01 -12.58 11.97
C GLN A 117 -8.14 -13.20 13.36
N THR A 118 -7.32 -12.79 14.33
CA THR A 118 -7.43 -13.22 15.74
C THR A 118 -8.75 -12.78 16.39
N GLN A 119 -9.30 -11.63 15.97
CA GLN A 119 -10.61 -11.13 16.40
C GLN A 119 -11.79 -11.82 15.70
N GLY A 120 -11.54 -12.78 14.80
CA GLY A 120 -12.56 -13.60 14.17
C GLY A 120 -13.03 -13.14 12.79
N PHE A 121 -12.40 -12.12 12.21
CA PHE A 121 -12.67 -11.74 10.81
C PHE A 121 -12.05 -12.76 9.86
N SER A 122 -12.85 -13.38 8.99
CA SER A 122 -12.43 -14.49 8.13
C SER A 122 -11.94 -14.06 6.72
N ARG A 123 -12.31 -12.86 6.26
CA ARG A 123 -12.00 -12.37 4.91
C ARG A 123 -11.18 -11.09 4.97
N VAL A 124 -10.01 -11.16 5.59
CA VAL A 124 -9.09 -10.02 5.74
C VAL A 124 -7.85 -10.25 4.93
N TYR A 125 -7.46 -9.24 4.15
CA TYR A 125 -6.35 -9.32 3.18
C TYR A 125 -5.38 -8.16 3.37
N ASN A 126 -4.08 -8.45 3.19
CA ASN A 126 -3.04 -7.44 3.12
C ASN A 126 -2.83 -7.01 1.66
N LEU A 127 -2.96 -5.73 1.34
CA LEU A 127 -2.69 -5.22 0.00
C LEU A 127 -1.19 -5.31 -0.33
N LYS A 128 -0.82 -6.18 -1.25
CA LYS A 128 0.56 -6.43 -1.64
C LYS A 128 1.19 -5.19 -2.31
N GLY A 129 2.27 -4.68 -1.71
CA GLY A 129 2.91 -3.44 -2.15
C GLY A 129 2.16 -2.17 -1.75
N SER A 130 0.96 -2.31 -1.17
CA SER A 130 0.19 -1.24 -0.52
C SER A 130 0.01 0.02 -1.37
N ILE A 131 -0.08 1.21 -0.75
CA ILE A 131 -0.35 2.46 -1.47
C ILE A 131 0.80 2.85 -2.40
N PHE A 132 2.05 2.45 -2.13
CA PHE A 132 3.17 2.78 -3.02
C PHE A 132 3.02 2.07 -4.36
N ARG A 133 2.75 0.77 -4.36
CA ARG A 133 2.50 0.04 -5.60
C ARG A 133 1.24 0.53 -6.30
N TRP A 134 0.16 0.75 -5.57
CA TRP A 134 -1.08 1.30 -6.09
C TRP A 134 -0.86 2.61 -6.86
N ALA A 135 -0.12 3.55 -6.28
CA ALA A 135 0.18 4.84 -6.90
C ALA A 135 1.18 4.73 -8.05
N ASN A 136 2.24 3.90 -7.92
CA ASN A 136 3.21 3.66 -8.99
C ASN A 136 2.57 3.06 -10.25
N GLU A 137 1.49 2.31 -10.09
CA GLU A 137 0.68 1.76 -11.20
C GLU A 137 -0.28 2.81 -11.81
N GLY A 138 -0.16 4.08 -11.39
CA GLY A 138 -1.00 5.18 -11.91
C GLY A 138 -2.44 5.18 -11.38
N ARG A 139 -2.72 4.39 -10.34
CA ARG A 139 -4.06 4.34 -9.77
C ARG A 139 -4.32 5.54 -8.86
N PRO A 140 -5.56 6.07 -8.81
CA PRO A 140 -5.85 7.29 -8.11
C PRO A 140 -5.76 7.14 -6.58
N VAL A 141 -5.17 8.15 -5.93
CA VAL A 141 -5.22 8.38 -4.50
C VAL A 141 -5.95 9.68 -4.21
N TYR A 142 -6.47 9.86 -3.01
CA TYR A 142 -7.42 10.92 -2.70
C TYR A 142 -7.04 11.69 -1.44
N ARG A 143 -7.36 12.98 -1.42
CA ARG A 143 -7.35 13.86 -0.25
C ARG A 143 -8.64 14.68 -0.23
N ASN A 144 -9.39 14.66 0.88
CA ASN A 144 -10.66 15.35 1.01
C ASN A 144 -11.65 15.02 -0.13
N GLY A 145 -11.71 13.74 -0.54
CA GLY A 145 -12.57 13.24 -1.61
C GLY A 145 -12.14 13.60 -3.04
N LYS A 146 -11.08 14.37 -3.23
CA LYS A 146 -10.54 14.77 -4.54
C LYS A 146 -9.31 13.94 -4.90
N PRO A 147 -9.14 13.54 -6.18
CA PRO A 147 -7.94 12.86 -6.61
C PRO A 147 -6.71 13.78 -6.49
N VAL A 148 -5.61 13.20 -6.05
CA VAL A 148 -4.30 13.86 -5.96
C VAL A 148 -3.22 12.92 -6.49
N SER A 149 -2.01 13.44 -6.79
CA SER A 149 -0.89 12.62 -7.27
C SER A 149 0.12 12.29 -6.17
N ALA A 150 0.20 13.08 -5.09
CA ALA A 150 1.23 12.94 -4.08
C ALA A 150 0.89 11.85 -3.05
N VAL A 151 1.89 11.08 -2.65
CA VAL A 151 1.85 10.10 -1.56
C VAL A 151 2.97 10.40 -0.58
N HIS A 152 2.71 10.32 0.71
CA HIS A 152 3.73 10.49 1.74
C HIS A 152 4.78 9.35 1.65
N PRO A 153 6.08 9.67 1.49
CA PRO A 153 7.11 8.65 1.24
C PRO A 153 7.47 7.79 2.47
N TYR A 154 6.84 8.02 3.62
CA TYR A 154 7.16 7.48 4.94
C TYR A 154 8.49 8.06 5.46
N ASP A 155 9.62 7.60 4.92
CA ASP A 155 10.97 8.15 5.11
C ASP A 155 11.79 8.06 3.82
N ALA A 156 13.05 8.50 3.88
CA ALA A 156 13.93 8.53 2.71
C ALA A 156 14.26 7.13 2.17
N SER A 157 14.32 6.11 3.04
CA SER A 157 14.69 4.74 2.66
C SER A 157 13.52 4.04 1.95
N TRP A 158 12.34 4.05 2.58
CA TRP A 158 11.14 3.43 2.02
C TRP A 158 10.59 4.21 0.83
N GLY A 159 10.76 5.53 0.84
CA GLY A 159 10.37 6.41 -0.25
C GLY A 159 11.04 6.05 -1.59
N GLN A 160 12.16 5.35 -1.59
CA GLN A 160 12.80 4.87 -2.83
C GLN A 160 11.92 3.87 -3.61
N LEU A 161 10.97 3.21 -2.96
CA LEU A 161 9.99 2.33 -3.60
C LEU A 161 8.82 3.08 -4.25
N LEU A 162 8.70 4.38 -3.98
CA LEU A 162 7.71 5.25 -4.58
C LEU A 162 8.36 6.06 -5.71
N THR A 163 7.70 6.14 -6.86
CA THR A 163 8.14 6.97 -7.99
C THR A 163 8.37 8.41 -7.55
N ASP A 164 9.49 9.01 -7.92
CA ASP A 164 9.93 10.32 -7.45
C ASP A 164 8.88 11.42 -7.62
N SER A 165 8.20 11.45 -8.77
CA SER A 165 7.15 12.43 -9.07
C SER A 165 5.88 12.28 -8.21
N LEU A 166 5.74 11.16 -7.50
CA LEU A 166 4.61 10.90 -6.59
C LEU A 166 4.94 11.19 -5.13
N ARG A 167 6.23 11.44 -4.80
CA ARG A 167 6.62 11.74 -3.42
C ARG A 167 6.12 13.12 -3.01
N ALA A 168 5.34 13.17 -1.93
CA ALA A 168 5.02 14.44 -1.30
C ALA A 168 6.31 15.12 -0.84
N SER A 169 6.46 16.40 -1.13
CA SER A 169 7.51 17.21 -0.53
C SER A 169 7.32 17.25 1.00
N PRO A 170 8.39 17.27 1.82
CA PRO A 170 8.26 17.56 3.23
C PRO A 170 7.45 18.85 3.38
N SER A 171 6.34 18.80 4.14
CA SER A 171 5.57 19.99 4.42
C SER A 171 6.47 20.99 5.16
N SER A 172 6.55 22.21 4.66
CA SER A 172 7.24 23.34 5.29
C SER A 172 6.51 23.85 6.56
N GLU A 173 5.63 23.06 7.14
CA GLU A 173 4.89 23.36 8.36
C GLU A 173 5.45 22.57 9.55
N SER A 174 6.66 22.91 9.95
CA SER A 174 7.24 22.58 11.25
C SER A 174 8.30 23.63 11.57
N LEU A 175 7.87 24.87 11.74
CA LEU A 175 8.63 25.93 12.44
C LEU A 175 7.70 26.59 13.45
#